data_397f721adecee268c5f46bfb2f90e32c
#
_entry.id   397f721adecee268c5f46bfb2f90e32c
#
_cell.length_a   1.000
_cell.length_b   1.000
_cell.length_c   1.000
_cell.angle_alpha   90.00
_cell.angle_beta   90.00
_cell.angle_gamma   90.00
#
_symmetry.space_group_name_H-M   'P 1'
#
loop_
_entity.id
_entity.type
_entity.pdbx_description
1 polymer ?
#
loop_
_entity_poly.entity_id
_entity_poly.type
_entity_poly.pdbx_seq_one_letter_code
_entity_poly.pdbx_strand_id
1 'polypeptide(L)'
;LQLIGIEEAEALSHKISHLERVIIPKGAFEIRSLRPGKDVETVALPVTMIVGKEAGDALSALVANILRENYGWETLFTKDYELPSFVYHELEPHPAAKDLYESGLPYWVDIFGTRYGLMISYAAHPIVFVFLTAVVIFGFVITYAEIVPVLISVRDLFRR
;
A
#
# COMPACT_ATOMS: atom_id res chain seq x y z
N LEU A 1 -36.50 -9.54 2.06
CA LEU A 1 -35.55 -8.98 3.02
C LEU A 1 -36.16 -7.72 3.60
N GLN A 2 -36.32 -7.64 4.93
CA GLN A 2 -36.80 -6.45 5.61
C GLN A 2 -35.61 -5.79 6.28
N LEU A 3 -35.33 -4.54 5.91
CA LEU A 3 -34.32 -3.71 6.57
C LEU A 3 -34.98 -3.03 7.77
N ILE A 4 -34.30 -3.12 8.90
CA ILE A 4 -34.71 -2.46 10.14
C ILE A 4 -33.77 -1.27 10.31
N GLY A 5 -34.34 -0.08 10.34
CA GLY A 5 -33.61 1.15 10.67
C GLY A 5 -33.40 1.28 12.17
N ILE A 6 -32.35 1.99 12.54
CA ILE A 6 -32.04 2.35 13.92
C ILE A 6 -32.37 3.84 14.07
N GLU A 7 -33.47 4.18 14.75
CA GLU A 7 -33.91 5.57 14.90
C GLU A 7 -32.91 6.42 15.67
N GLU A 8 -32.12 5.79 16.58
CA GLU A 8 -31.08 6.46 17.37
C GLU A 8 -29.68 6.34 16.75
N ALA A 9 -29.54 6.09 15.44
CA ALA A 9 -28.27 5.89 14.78
C ALA A 9 -27.28 7.07 15.00
N GLU A 10 -27.79 8.28 14.97
CA GLU A 10 -27.00 9.49 15.24
C GLU A 10 -26.52 9.55 16.70
N ALA A 11 -27.39 9.29 17.66
CA ALA A 11 -27.02 9.27 19.07
C ALA A 11 -26.01 8.16 19.39
N LEU A 12 -26.14 7.01 18.75
CA LEU A 12 -25.22 5.89 18.87
C LEU A 12 -23.83 6.22 18.29
N SER A 13 -23.76 6.84 17.14
CA SER A 13 -22.50 7.25 16.53
C SER A 13 -21.75 8.29 17.36
N HIS A 14 -22.46 9.20 18.03
CA HIS A 14 -21.84 10.13 18.98
C HIS A 14 -21.38 9.51 20.29
N LYS A 15 -22.07 8.47 20.76
CA LYS A 15 -21.75 7.80 22.01
C LYS A 15 -20.66 6.76 21.90
N ILE A 16 -20.56 6.13 20.73
CA ILE A 16 -19.62 5.03 20.46
C ILE A 16 -18.73 5.46 19.27
N SER A 17 -17.49 5.81 19.57
CA SER A 17 -16.53 6.41 18.62
C SER A 17 -16.23 5.57 17.37
N HIS A 18 -16.54 4.28 17.39
CA HIS A 18 -16.29 3.37 16.25
C HIS A 18 -17.53 3.15 15.38
N LEU A 19 -18.67 3.73 15.73
CA LEU A 19 -19.87 3.65 14.92
C LEU A 19 -20.03 4.89 14.07
N GLU A 20 -20.29 4.67 12.78
CA GLU A 20 -20.60 5.73 11.83
C GLU A 20 -22.06 5.65 11.44
N ARG A 21 -22.76 6.80 11.44
CA ARG A 21 -24.12 6.88 10.94
C ARG A 21 -24.11 6.77 9.43
N VAL A 22 -24.89 5.82 8.90
CA VAL A 22 -25.02 5.60 7.46
C VAL A 22 -26.48 5.65 7.07
N ILE A 23 -26.79 6.30 5.94
CA ILE A 23 -28.13 6.36 5.36
C ILE A 23 -28.15 5.50 4.11
N ILE A 24 -28.97 4.45 4.13
CA ILE A 24 -29.26 3.63 2.96
C ILE A 24 -30.40 4.27 2.20
N PRO A 25 -30.17 4.83 1.01
CA PRO A 25 -31.21 5.54 0.28
C PRO A 25 -32.28 4.59 -0.27
N LYS A 26 -33.47 5.13 -0.46
CA LYS A 26 -34.57 4.43 -1.13
C LYS A 26 -34.12 3.86 -2.48
N GLY A 27 -34.42 2.59 -2.74
CA GLY A 27 -34.05 1.92 -3.99
C GLY A 27 -32.61 1.46 -4.08
N ALA A 28 -31.81 1.60 -3.03
CA ALA A 28 -30.39 1.29 -3.02
C ALA A 28 -30.02 -0.15 -3.47
N PHE A 29 -30.84 -1.12 -3.16
CA PHE A 29 -30.60 -2.52 -3.55
C PHE A 29 -31.33 -2.93 -4.82
N GLU A 30 -32.48 -2.31 -5.08
CA GLU A 30 -33.27 -2.61 -6.29
C GLU A 30 -34.09 -1.41 -6.71
N ILE A 31 -33.70 -0.81 -7.83
CA ILE A 31 -34.34 0.42 -8.35
C ILE A 31 -35.77 0.13 -8.82
N ARG A 32 -36.02 -1.04 -9.47
CA ARG A 32 -37.32 -1.36 -10.04
C ARG A 32 -38.40 -1.57 -8.97
N SER A 33 -38.07 -2.23 -7.88
CA SER A 33 -39.00 -2.46 -6.76
C SER A 33 -38.86 -1.45 -5.64
N LEU A 34 -37.98 -0.44 -5.82
CA LEU A 34 -37.65 0.61 -4.83
C LEU A 34 -37.34 0.02 -3.44
N ARG A 35 -36.42 -0.96 -3.39
CA ARG A 35 -35.98 -1.56 -2.13
C ARG A 35 -34.68 -0.92 -1.65
N PRO A 36 -34.64 -0.39 -0.42
CA PRO A 36 -35.74 -0.21 0.52
C PRO A 36 -36.76 0.82 0.01
N GLY A 37 -38.02 0.75 0.49
CA GLY A 37 -39.09 1.64 0.07
C GLY A 37 -38.99 3.08 0.59
N LYS A 38 -38.12 3.32 1.55
CA LYS A 38 -37.78 4.62 2.14
C LYS A 38 -36.29 4.62 2.52
N ASP A 39 -35.75 5.78 2.79
CA ASP A 39 -34.41 5.89 3.36
C ASP A 39 -34.38 5.22 4.73
N VAL A 40 -33.30 4.47 4.98
CA VAL A 40 -33.11 3.69 6.21
C VAL A 40 -31.84 4.17 6.88
N GLU A 41 -32.00 4.76 8.06
CA GLU A 41 -30.84 5.11 8.90
C GLU A 41 -30.33 3.88 9.65
N THR A 42 -29.04 3.72 9.67
CA THR A 42 -28.35 2.62 10.36
C THR A 42 -26.96 3.06 10.81
N VAL A 43 -26.26 2.17 11.47
CA VAL A 43 -24.85 2.38 11.85
C VAL A 43 -23.96 1.39 11.12
N ALA A 44 -22.79 1.84 10.72
CA ALA A 44 -21.71 1.03 10.17
C ALA A 44 -20.60 0.87 11.20
N LEU A 45 -19.94 -0.30 11.18
CA LEU A 45 -18.77 -0.59 11.97
C LEU A 45 -17.60 -0.80 11.02
N PRO A 46 -16.48 -0.06 11.16
CA PRO A 46 -15.30 -0.31 10.36
C PRO A 46 -14.67 -1.67 10.69
N VAL A 47 -14.32 -2.42 9.66
CA VAL A 47 -13.56 -3.66 9.81
C VAL A 47 -12.08 -3.34 9.66
N THR A 48 -11.30 -3.58 10.70
CA THR A 48 -9.87 -3.28 10.73
C THR A 48 -9.05 -4.56 10.65
N MET A 49 -8.06 -4.59 9.76
CA MET A 49 -7.09 -5.68 9.72
C MET A 49 -5.85 -5.30 10.51
N ILE A 50 -5.49 -6.13 11.48
CA ILE A 50 -4.33 -5.92 12.35
C ILE A 50 -3.27 -6.95 11.97
N VAL A 51 -2.04 -6.48 11.76
CA VAL A 51 -0.86 -7.32 11.56
C VAL A 51 0.04 -7.25 12.81
N GLY A 52 0.73 -8.36 13.12
CA GLY A 52 1.68 -8.37 14.21
C GLY A 52 2.85 -7.42 13.95
N LYS A 53 3.42 -6.84 15.00
CA LYS A 53 4.56 -5.90 14.91
C LYS A 53 5.78 -6.50 14.20
N GLU A 54 5.92 -7.83 14.24
CA GLU A 54 7.00 -8.58 13.58
C GLU A 54 6.72 -8.86 12.09
N ALA A 55 5.57 -8.42 11.56
CA ALA A 55 5.27 -8.57 10.14
C ALA A 55 6.24 -7.71 9.32
N GLY A 56 6.92 -8.34 8.38
CA GLY A 56 7.85 -7.63 7.49
C GLY A 56 7.11 -6.72 6.51
N ASP A 57 7.79 -5.67 6.04
CA ASP A 57 7.24 -4.66 5.14
C ASP A 57 6.63 -5.26 3.87
N ALA A 58 7.30 -6.24 3.25
CA ALA A 58 6.82 -6.91 2.04
C ALA A 58 5.49 -7.66 2.26
N LEU A 59 5.33 -8.33 3.42
CA LEU A 59 4.08 -9.02 3.76
C LEU A 59 2.98 -8.00 4.04
N SER A 60 3.27 -6.95 4.78
CA SER A 60 2.30 -5.90 5.12
C SER A 60 1.83 -5.16 3.86
N ALA A 61 2.73 -4.85 2.93
CA ALA A 61 2.40 -4.26 1.63
C ALA A 61 1.56 -5.22 0.76
N LEU A 62 1.89 -6.52 0.75
CA LEU A 62 1.11 -7.51 0.00
C LEU A 62 -0.31 -7.62 0.53
N VAL A 63 -0.48 -7.68 1.85
CA VAL A 63 -1.80 -7.72 2.49
C VAL A 63 -2.58 -6.43 2.20
N ALA A 64 -1.95 -5.27 2.31
CA ALA A 64 -2.56 -3.99 1.97
C ALA A 64 -3.02 -3.93 0.51
N ASN A 65 -2.22 -4.46 -0.43
CA ASN A 65 -2.62 -4.55 -1.82
C ASN A 65 -3.82 -5.49 -2.05
N ILE A 66 -3.83 -6.65 -1.40
CA ILE A 66 -4.97 -7.59 -1.47
C ILE A 66 -6.25 -6.91 -0.94
N LEU A 67 -6.16 -6.17 0.15
CA LEU A 67 -7.30 -5.40 0.67
C LEU A 67 -7.76 -4.35 -0.34
N ARG A 68 -6.85 -3.61 -0.97
CA ARG A 68 -7.18 -2.62 -1.99
C ARG A 68 -7.84 -3.26 -3.22
N GLU A 69 -7.36 -4.39 -3.71
CA GLU A 69 -7.94 -5.11 -4.83
C GLU A 69 -9.33 -5.66 -4.53
N ASN A 70 -9.60 -6.07 -3.30
CA ASN A 70 -10.88 -6.67 -2.92
C ASN A 70 -11.92 -5.67 -2.41
N TYR A 71 -11.49 -4.52 -1.90
CA TYR A 71 -12.39 -3.53 -1.27
C TYR A 71 -12.24 -2.11 -1.83
N GLY A 72 -11.35 -1.91 -2.80
CA GLY A 72 -11.07 -0.59 -3.38
C GLY A 72 -12.09 -0.09 -4.41
N TRP A 73 -13.06 -0.90 -4.79
CA TRP A 73 -14.09 -0.52 -5.75
C TRP A 73 -15.21 0.32 -5.14
N GLU A 74 -15.85 1.10 -5.99
CA GLU A 74 -17.00 1.89 -5.62
C GLU A 74 -18.14 1.00 -5.11
N THR A 75 -18.67 1.37 -3.97
CA THR A 75 -19.84 0.74 -3.36
C THR A 75 -20.96 1.77 -3.15
N LEU A 76 -22.08 1.34 -2.58
CA LEU A 76 -23.17 2.24 -2.22
C LEU A 76 -22.75 3.34 -1.22
N PHE A 77 -21.68 3.09 -0.44
CA PHE A 77 -21.25 3.93 0.67
C PHE A 77 -19.85 4.51 0.50
N THR A 78 -19.09 4.04 -0.49
CA THR A 78 -17.70 4.42 -0.69
C THR A 78 -17.41 4.69 -2.16
N LYS A 79 -16.56 5.65 -2.43
CA LYS A 79 -16.04 5.93 -3.78
C LYS A 79 -14.90 4.99 -4.12
N ASP A 80 -14.55 4.93 -5.41
CA ASP A 80 -13.38 4.20 -5.87
C ASP A 80 -12.14 4.62 -5.09
N TYR A 81 -11.41 3.63 -4.56
CA TYR A 81 -10.19 3.79 -3.77
C TYR A 81 -10.32 4.57 -2.46
N GLU A 82 -11.54 4.81 -1.98
CA GLU A 82 -11.76 5.38 -0.65
C GLU A 82 -11.45 4.35 0.46
N LEU A 83 -11.65 3.07 0.17
CA LEU A 83 -11.24 1.95 1.03
C LEU A 83 -10.16 1.11 0.33
N PRO A 84 -9.30 0.43 1.08
CA PRO A 84 -9.08 0.56 2.52
C PRO A 84 -8.44 1.89 2.89
N SER A 85 -8.73 2.40 4.07
CA SER A 85 -8.24 3.70 4.57
C SER A 85 -7.72 3.59 6.01
N PHE A 86 -7.01 4.64 6.45
CA PHE A 86 -6.50 4.74 7.83
C PHE A 86 -7.29 5.76 8.68
N VAL A 87 -8.48 6.17 8.23
CA VAL A 87 -9.28 7.21 8.89
C VAL A 87 -9.73 6.76 10.29
N TYR A 88 -10.08 5.48 10.44
CA TYR A 88 -10.61 4.91 11.68
C TYR A 88 -9.60 3.95 12.31
N HIS A 89 -8.44 4.45 12.71
CA HIS A 89 -7.41 3.61 13.31
C HIS A 89 -7.13 4.01 14.77
N GLU A 90 -7.18 3.03 15.66
CA GLU A 90 -6.71 3.18 17.04
C GLU A 90 -5.22 2.83 17.17
N LEU A 91 -4.71 2.05 16.22
CA LEU A 91 -3.32 1.61 16.16
C LEU A 91 -2.59 2.37 15.05
N GLU A 92 -1.30 2.59 15.25
CA GLU A 92 -0.46 3.23 14.25
C GLU A 92 -0.43 2.41 12.96
N PRO A 93 -0.67 3.04 11.77
CA PRO A 93 -0.62 2.34 10.49
C PRO A 93 0.76 1.77 10.22
N HIS A 94 0.82 0.56 9.65
CA HIS A 94 2.10 -0.01 9.22
C HIS A 94 2.71 0.84 8.09
N PRO A 95 4.00 1.27 8.19
CA PRO A 95 4.61 2.20 7.21
C PRO A 95 4.51 1.73 5.76
N ALA A 96 4.76 0.44 5.48
CA ALA A 96 4.68 -0.11 4.14
C ALA A 96 3.24 -0.15 3.57
N ALA A 97 2.23 -0.33 4.41
CA ALA A 97 0.83 -0.26 3.99
C ALA A 97 0.42 1.19 3.69
N LYS A 98 0.88 2.13 4.51
CA LYS A 98 0.66 3.56 4.31
C LYS A 98 1.29 4.04 3.01
N ASP A 99 2.56 3.71 2.78
CA ASP A 99 3.28 4.04 1.56
C ASP A 99 2.56 3.51 0.32
N LEU A 100 2.09 2.26 0.36
CA LEU A 100 1.33 1.65 -0.74
C LEU A 100 0.02 2.39 -1.07
N TYR A 101 -0.72 2.87 -0.05
CA TYR A 101 -1.99 3.57 -0.28
C TYR A 101 -1.78 5.02 -0.74
N GLU A 102 -0.71 5.68 -0.29
CA GLU A 102 -0.39 7.06 -0.67
C GLU A 102 0.37 7.16 -2.00
N SER A 103 1.34 6.27 -2.22
CA SER A 103 2.24 6.33 -3.38
C SER A 103 1.84 5.36 -4.51
N GLY A 104 0.96 4.40 -4.22
CA GLY A 104 0.56 3.36 -5.17
C GLY A 104 1.53 2.18 -5.23
N LEU A 105 1.35 1.35 -6.26
CA LEU A 105 2.20 0.17 -6.45
C LEU A 105 3.60 0.56 -6.90
N PRO A 106 4.65 -0.04 -6.31
CA PRO A 106 6.01 0.19 -6.76
C PRO A 106 6.24 -0.27 -8.21
N TYR A 107 7.13 0.41 -8.94
CA TYR A 107 7.48 0.10 -10.33
C TYR A 107 7.82 -1.37 -10.61
N TRP A 108 8.46 -2.04 -9.65
CA TRP A 108 8.82 -3.46 -9.79
C TRP A 108 7.62 -4.41 -9.90
N VAL A 109 6.45 -3.95 -9.48
CA VAL A 109 5.19 -4.73 -9.61
C VAL A 109 4.79 -4.90 -11.06
N ASP A 110 4.99 -3.89 -11.90
CA ASP A 110 4.68 -3.95 -13.33
C ASP A 110 5.57 -4.94 -14.07
N ILE A 111 6.83 -5.11 -13.61
CA ILE A 111 7.80 -6.01 -14.24
C ILE A 111 7.67 -7.44 -13.74
N PHE A 112 7.56 -7.63 -12.43
CA PHE A 112 7.65 -8.95 -11.79
C PHE A 112 6.33 -9.45 -11.20
N GLY A 113 5.24 -8.70 -11.37
CA GLY A 113 3.94 -8.96 -10.75
C GLY A 113 3.91 -8.59 -9.26
N THR A 114 2.69 -8.51 -8.72
CA THR A 114 2.45 -7.97 -7.38
C THR A 114 3.29 -8.65 -6.28
N ARG A 115 3.33 -9.98 -6.27
CA ARG A 115 4.01 -10.73 -5.22
C ARG A 115 5.53 -10.47 -5.19
N TYR A 116 6.19 -10.62 -6.33
CA TYR A 116 7.65 -10.47 -6.42
C TYR A 116 8.05 -9.00 -6.45
N GLY A 117 7.27 -8.15 -7.12
CA GLY A 117 7.51 -6.71 -7.17
C GLY A 117 7.49 -6.06 -5.78
N LEU A 118 6.54 -6.42 -4.93
CA LEU A 118 6.48 -5.96 -3.54
C LEU A 118 7.64 -6.52 -2.70
N MET A 119 7.97 -7.80 -2.86
CA MET A 119 9.13 -8.38 -2.19
C MET A 119 10.43 -7.66 -2.57
N ILE A 120 10.64 -7.38 -3.84
CA ILE A 120 11.83 -6.66 -4.31
C ILE A 120 11.84 -5.24 -3.75
N SER A 121 10.73 -4.53 -3.78
CA SER A 121 10.64 -3.15 -3.30
C SER A 121 10.95 -3.00 -1.82
N TYR A 122 10.42 -3.89 -0.99
CA TYR A 122 10.52 -3.75 0.47
C TYR A 122 11.65 -4.59 1.11
N ALA A 123 12.08 -5.68 0.46
CA ALA A 123 13.14 -6.55 0.99
C ALA A 123 14.50 -6.33 0.34
N ALA A 124 14.54 -5.83 -0.90
CA ALA A 124 15.77 -5.77 -1.70
C ALA A 124 16.56 -4.46 -1.58
N HIS A 125 16.03 -3.44 -0.91
CA HIS A 125 16.73 -2.15 -0.79
C HIS A 125 18.20 -2.27 -0.34
N PRO A 126 18.53 -2.97 0.73
CA PRO A 126 19.92 -3.11 1.15
C PRO A 126 20.74 -3.97 0.17
N ILE A 127 20.15 -5.00 -0.42
CA ILE A 127 20.83 -5.91 -1.35
C ILE A 127 21.19 -5.18 -2.64
N VAL A 128 20.26 -4.41 -3.20
CA VAL A 128 20.49 -3.60 -4.41
C VAL A 128 21.59 -2.56 -4.17
N PHE A 129 21.58 -1.90 -3.01
CA PHE A 129 22.60 -0.94 -2.65
C PHE A 129 23.99 -1.58 -2.56
N VAL A 130 24.11 -2.73 -1.89
CA VAL A 130 25.36 -3.49 -1.78
C VAL A 130 25.85 -3.95 -3.16
N PHE A 131 24.95 -4.44 -4.02
CA PHE A 131 25.29 -4.86 -5.37
C PHE A 131 25.80 -3.71 -6.23
N LEU A 132 25.09 -2.58 -6.24
CA LEU A 132 25.53 -1.38 -6.98
C LEU A 132 26.87 -0.86 -6.49
N THR A 133 27.10 -0.85 -5.18
CA THR A 133 28.38 -0.44 -4.59
C THR A 133 29.50 -1.39 -5.04
N ALA A 134 29.26 -2.70 -5.04
CA ALA A 134 30.23 -3.69 -5.51
C ALA A 134 30.58 -3.51 -7.00
N VAL A 135 29.57 -3.24 -7.85
CA VAL A 135 29.78 -2.98 -9.29
C VAL A 135 30.63 -1.74 -9.51
N VAL A 136 30.37 -0.65 -8.78
CA VAL A 136 31.15 0.59 -8.86
C VAL A 136 32.61 0.36 -8.43
N ILE A 137 32.82 -0.33 -7.30
CA ILE A 137 34.18 -0.64 -6.81
C ILE A 137 34.93 -1.51 -7.82
N PHE A 138 34.27 -2.54 -8.37
CA PHE A 138 34.86 -3.44 -9.36
C PHE A 138 35.23 -2.69 -10.64
N GLY A 139 34.35 -1.82 -11.14
CA GLY A 139 34.66 -0.95 -12.27
C GLY A 139 35.86 -0.05 -12.01
N PHE A 140 35.97 0.51 -10.81
CA PHE A 140 37.10 1.36 -10.42
C PHE A 140 38.42 0.58 -10.39
N VAL A 141 38.38 -0.65 -9.86
CA VAL A 141 39.57 -1.52 -9.80
C VAL A 141 40.06 -1.91 -11.19
N ILE A 142 39.16 -2.25 -12.12
CA ILE A 142 39.56 -2.57 -13.51
C ILE A 142 40.16 -1.35 -14.20
N THR A 143 39.50 -0.20 -14.11
CA THR A 143 40.01 1.04 -14.72
C THR A 143 41.40 1.42 -14.18
N TYR A 144 41.57 1.29 -12.86
CA TYR A 144 42.86 1.55 -12.22
C TYR A 144 43.95 0.56 -12.67
N ALA A 145 43.61 -0.72 -12.80
CA ALA A 145 44.55 -1.75 -13.27
C ALA A 145 45.02 -1.53 -14.71
N GLU A 146 44.16 -0.94 -15.57
CA GLU A 146 44.54 -0.62 -16.96
C GLU A 146 45.33 0.68 -17.07
N ILE A 147 45.02 1.71 -16.29
CA ILE A 147 45.66 3.02 -16.38
C ILE A 147 47.09 3.02 -15.77
N VAL A 148 47.29 2.33 -14.67
CA VAL A 148 48.57 2.35 -13.96
C VAL A 148 49.75 1.86 -14.83
N PRO A 149 49.67 0.72 -15.55
CA PRO A 149 50.77 0.26 -16.39
C PRO A 149 51.04 1.21 -17.55
N VAL A 150 50.03 1.87 -18.11
CA VAL A 150 50.18 2.88 -19.16
C VAL A 150 50.94 4.10 -18.63
N LEU A 151 50.57 4.61 -17.46
CA LEU A 151 51.28 5.74 -16.81
C LEU A 151 52.71 5.40 -16.48
N ILE A 152 53.01 4.18 -16.05
CA ILE A 152 54.39 3.74 -15.79
C ILE A 152 55.17 3.68 -17.09
N SER A 153 54.64 3.16 -18.18
CA SER A 153 55.27 3.11 -19.49
C SER A 153 55.56 4.51 -20.05
N VAL A 154 54.63 5.43 -19.93
CA VAL A 154 54.81 6.81 -20.35
C VAL A 154 55.92 7.52 -19.53
N ARG A 155 55.92 7.30 -18.21
CA ARG A 155 56.98 7.85 -17.34
C ARG A 155 58.35 7.35 -17.71
N ASP A 156 58.49 6.07 -18.04
CA ASP A 156 59.78 5.47 -18.41
C ASP A 156 60.27 5.94 -19.80
N LEU A 157 59.33 6.30 -20.68
CA LEU A 157 59.69 6.92 -21.98
C LEU A 157 60.30 8.31 -21.84
N PHE A 158 59.83 9.11 -20.87
CA PHE A 158 60.36 10.45 -20.60
C PHE A 158 61.64 10.47 -19.73
N ARG A 159 62.03 9.33 -19.22
CA ARG A 159 63.28 9.18 -18.43
C ARG A 159 64.49 8.75 -19.24
N ARG A 160 64.31 8.37 -20.50
CA ARG A 160 65.39 8.09 -21.46
C ARG A 160 65.68 9.34 -22.31
#